data_6c1f46a403f6182f0b9e5dd8d45f19c8
#
_entry.id   6c1f46a403f6182f0b9e5dd8d45f19c8
#
_cell.length_a   1.000
_cell.length_b   1.000
_cell.length_c   1.000
_cell.angle_alpha   90.00
_cell.angle_beta   90.00
_cell.angle_gamma   90.00
#
_symmetry.space_group_name_H-M   'P 1'
#
loop_
_entity.id
_entity.type
_entity.pdbx_description
1 polymer ?
#
loop_
_entity_poly.entity_id
_entity_poly.type
_entity_poly.pdbx_seq_one_letter_code
_entity_poly.pdbx_strand_id
1 'polypeptide(L)'
;MTPLAFNPVFPAENQPQVLTRRNGKFLLRLAEKNAETVEITIEDQTIRLQKVEEELFEAELPFQEGIYYVQVLVDGQEQLSPYLPIGYGYSRPYNYFDLEGPGTVFCALRNVPHGVVRSEVFFSSVTGEWERCMVYAPPGYEAHPEMQYPVLYLQHGHGENEIGWTAAGRANLILDNLLAEGKAVPFVIVMNNGMVQRKDPAAPEGHVVDHLLFEAMLLRDVIPFVEQRYRAGGDRTRRGIAGLSMGSMQTSMLACRHPEMFSEVGIFSGFLHDWISGGELDASHHAPSRNEHLEVLRQGEAFRRQFHTFFRGIGDQDPFLSYFLEDDQLLERCGVETERKIYPGTHDWNVWRRCFYDFAQEIFRS
;
A
#
# COMPACT_ATOMS: atom_id res chain seq x y z
N MET A 1 6.04 9.32 -35.30
CA MET A 1 5.79 9.13 -33.86
C MET A 1 5.54 7.66 -33.67
N THR A 2 6.46 6.94 -33.02
CA THR A 2 6.25 5.50 -32.72
C THR A 2 5.11 5.41 -31.73
N PRO A 3 4.09 4.56 -31.96
CA PRO A 3 3.01 4.40 -31.02
C PRO A 3 3.56 3.97 -29.66
N LEU A 4 3.26 4.71 -28.61
CA LEU A 4 3.59 4.31 -27.26
C LEU A 4 2.75 3.08 -26.88
N ALA A 5 3.35 2.08 -26.26
CA ALA A 5 2.59 1.01 -25.61
C ALA A 5 1.95 1.59 -24.35
N PHE A 6 0.67 1.86 -24.38
CA PHE A 6 -0.07 2.37 -23.22
C PHE A 6 -0.20 1.36 -22.09
N ASN A 7 0.10 0.11 -22.35
CA ASN A 7 0.04 -0.94 -21.37
C ASN A 7 1.36 -1.73 -21.35
N PRO A 8 2.20 -1.57 -20.31
CA PRO A 8 3.45 -2.32 -20.21
C PRO A 8 3.23 -3.84 -20.11
N VAL A 9 2.02 -4.30 -19.79
CA VAL A 9 1.66 -5.73 -19.78
C VAL A 9 1.56 -6.29 -21.20
N PHE A 10 1.24 -5.44 -22.18
CA PHE A 10 1.09 -5.84 -23.59
C PHE A 10 1.99 -4.96 -24.49
N PRO A 11 3.33 -5.14 -24.43
CA PRO A 11 4.22 -4.40 -25.30
C PRO A 11 3.90 -4.72 -26.77
N ALA A 12 3.89 -3.69 -27.63
CA ALA A 12 3.73 -3.90 -29.07
C ALA A 12 4.89 -4.76 -29.61
N GLU A 13 4.60 -5.65 -30.55
CA GLU A 13 5.58 -6.61 -31.10
C GLU A 13 6.88 -5.97 -31.62
N ASN A 14 6.83 -4.70 -32.02
CA ASN A 14 7.96 -3.95 -32.58
C ASN A 14 8.59 -2.93 -31.60
N GLN A 15 8.21 -2.96 -30.31
CA GLN A 15 8.84 -2.11 -29.31
C GLN A 15 9.88 -2.88 -28.52
N PRO A 16 11.03 -2.26 -28.17
CA PRO A 16 12.00 -2.90 -27.29
C PRO A 16 11.32 -3.20 -25.96
N GLN A 17 11.46 -4.43 -25.48
CA GLN A 17 11.01 -4.77 -24.14
C GLN A 17 11.82 -3.95 -23.14
N VAL A 18 11.12 -3.20 -22.30
CA VAL A 18 11.75 -2.29 -21.34
C VAL A 18 12.56 -3.06 -20.30
N LEU A 19 12.01 -4.17 -19.80
CA LEU A 19 12.69 -5.05 -18.87
C LEU A 19 12.77 -6.46 -19.45
N THR A 20 13.96 -7.00 -19.53
CA THR A 20 14.25 -8.36 -20.00
C THR A 20 15.25 -9.04 -19.09
N ARG A 21 15.53 -10.33 -19.34
CA ARG A 21 16.65 -11.04 -18.70
C ARG A 21 17.71 -11.42 -19.73
N ARG A 22 18.97 -11.14 -19.42
CA ARG A 22 20.12 -11.58 -20.18
C ARG A 22 21.12 -12.25 -19.23
N ASN A 23 21.47 -13.51 -19.48
CA ASN A 23 22.41 -14.28 -18.64
C ASN A 23 22.06 -14.28 -17.15
N GLY A 24 20.75 -14.37 -16.82
CA GLY A 24 20.26 -14.37 -15.43
C GLY A 24 20.15 -13.00 -14.77
N LYS A 25 20.65 -11.94 -15.38
CA LYS A 25 20.54 -10.56 -14.89
C LYS A 25 19.37 -9.83 -15.54
N PHE A 26 18.83 -8.85 -14.84
CA PHE A 26 17.82 -7.94 -15.38
C PHE A 26 18.49 -6.90 -16.28
N LEU A 27 17.86 -6.60 -17.39
CA LEU A 27 18.29 -5.63 -18.38
C LEU A 27 17.17 -4.60 -18.56
N LEU A 28 17.50 -3.34 -18.29
CA LEU A 28 16.62 -2.20 -18.54
C LEU A 28 16.98 -1.57 -19.89
N ARG A 29 15.94 -1.25 -20.69
CA ARG A 29 16.04 -0.52 -21.93
C ARG A 29 15.09 0.66 -21.94
N LEU A 30 15.60 1.84 -22.24
CA LEU A 30 14.81 3.05 -22.40
C LEU A 30 15.08 3.66 -23.76
N ALA A 31 14.02 4.07 -24.46
CA ALA A 31 14.12 4.75 -25.73
C ALA A 31 13.97 6.26 -25.49
N GLU A 32 15.05 7.02 -25.66
CA GLU A 32 15.07 8.46 -25.43
C GLU A 32 15.60 9.20 -26.66
N LYS A 33 14.68 9.93 -27.30
CA LYS A 33 14.98 10.63 -28.54
C LYS A 33 15.85 11.86 -28.31
N ASN A 34 16.92 12.00 -29.12
CA ASN A 34 17.88 13.09 -29.06
C ASN A 34 18.64 13.21 -27.72
N ALA A 35 18.60 12.20 -26.86
CA ALA A 35 19.37 12.21 -25.63
C ALA A 35 20.85 11.88 -25.87
N GLU A 36 21.71 12.59 -25.15
CA GLU A 36 23.16 12.27 -25.09
C GLU A 36 23.44 11.31 -23.94
N THR A 37 22.73 11.47 -22.82
CA THR A 37 22.88 10.66 -21.62
C THR A 37 21.53 10.26 -21.03
N VAL A 38 21.45 9.01 -20.59
CA VAL A 38 20.31 8.51 -19.79
C VAL A 38 20.87 7.81 -18.57
N GLU A 39 20.38 8.21 -17.41
CA GLU A 39 20.75 7.66 -16.11
C GLU A 39 19.48 7.31 -15.33
N ILE A 40 19.58 6.32 -14.48
CA ILE A 40 18.54 6.04 -13.47
C ILE A 40 19.12 6.12 -12.08
N THR A 41 18.37 6.66 -11.15
CA THR A 41 18.71 6.63 -9.72
C THR A 41 17.68 5.81 -8.97
N ILE A 42 18.17 4.86 -8.19
CA ILE A 42 17.38 3.98 -7.31
C ILE A 42 18.03 4.05 -5.95
N GLU A 43 17.30 4.55 -4.97
CA GLU A 43 17.85 4.90 -3.67
C GLU A 43 19.09 5.82 -3.83
N ASP A 44 20.26 5.39 -3.36
CA ASP A 44 21.53 6.15 -3.45
C ASP A 44 22.40 5.70 -4.63
N GLN A 45 21.90 4.81 -5.50
CA GLN A 45 22.67 4.26 -6.62
C GLN A 45 22.25 4.90 -7.94
N THR A 46 23.19 5.54 -8.63
CA THR A 46 22.99 6.03 -10.00
C THR A 46 23.65 5.09 -10.99
N ILE A 47 22.86 4.63 -11.97
CA ILE A 47 23.30 3.74 -13.05
C ILE A 47 23.17 4.49 -14.37
N ARG A 48 24.27 4.66 -15.06
CA ARG A 48 24.29 5.22 -16.42
C ARG A 48 23.97 4.13 -17.43
N LEU A 49 22.98 4.38 -18.29
CA LEU A 49 22.64 3.50 -19.39
C LEU A 49 23.61 3.72 -20.56
N GLN A 50 24.00 2.65 -21.21
CA GLN A 50 24.84 2.70 -22.40
C GLN A 50 23.97 2.89 -23.63
N LYS A 51 24.34 3.84 -24.51
CA LYS A 51 23.70 4.02 -25.82
C LYS A 51 24.07 2.86 -26.73
N VAL A 52 23.10 2.04 -27.11
CA VAL A 52 23.29 0.85 -27.97
C VAL A 52 22.79 1.07 -29.37
N GLU A 53 21.83 1.99 -29.57
CA GLU A 53 21.33 2.46 -30.87
C GLU A 53 21.06 3.97 -30.78
N GLU A 54 20.69 4.61 -31.87
CA GLU A 54 20.53 6.08 -31.95
C GLU A 54 19.62 6.65 -30.86
N GLU A 55 18.55 5.95 -30.52
CA GLU A 55 17.56 6.37 -29.52
C GLU A 55 17.41 5.35 -28.38
N LEU A 56 18.22 4.29 -28.31
CA LEU A 56 18.09 3.21 -27.34
C LEU A 56 19.25 3.16 -26.36
N PHE A 57 18.93 3.18 -25.09
CA PHE A 57 19.87 3.09 -23.98
C PHE A 57 19.61 1.82 -23.15
N GLU A 58 20.67 1.16 -22.69
CA GLU A 58 20.60 -0.13 -22.01
C GLU A 58 21.50 -0.18 -20.77
N ALA A 59 21.04 -0.81 -19.68
CA ALA A 59 21.88 -1.16 -18.54
C ALA A 59 21.49 -2.51 -17.94
N GLU A 60 22.48 -3.27 -17.49
CA GLU A 60 22.23 -4.39 -16.57
C GLU A 60 21.95 -3.85 -15.17
N LEU A 61 20.87 -4.33 -14.54
CA LEU A 61 20.49 -3.93 -13.21
C LEU A 61 21.13 -4.86 -12.16
N PRO A 62 21.82 -4.33 -11.15
CA PRO A 62 22.45 -5.12 -10.10
C PRO A 62 21.47 -5.56 -9.00
N PHE A 63 20.17 -5.43 -9.25
CA PHE A 63 19.11 -5.67 -8.25
C PHE A 63 18.55 -7.09 -8.36
N GLN A 64 18.01 -7.55 -7.23
CA GLN A 64 17.25 -8.79 -7.14
C GLN A 64 15.79 -8.58 -7.60
N GLU A 65 15.00 -9.64 -7.59
CA GLU A 65 13.56 -9.56 -7.81
C GLU A 65 12.87 -8.67 -6.75
N GLY A 66 11.90 -7.89 -7.17
CA GLY A 66 11.18 -6.95 -6.30
C GLY A 66 10.76 -5.69 -7.03
N ILE A 67 10.11 -4.79 -6.31
CA ILE A 67 9.71 -3.48 -6.82
C ILE A 67 10.74 -2.42 -6.42
N TYR A 68 11.03 -1.52 -7.34
CA TYR A 68 11.98 -0.43 -7.15
C TYR A 68 11.44 0.88 -7.71
N TYR A 69 11.50 1.93 -6.91
CA TYR A 69 11.27 3.29 -7.37
C TYR A 69 12.47 3.78 -8.14
N VAL A 70 12.23 4.45 -9.24
CA VAL A 70 13.28 4.90 -10.12
C VAL A 70 13.08 6.35 -10.54
N GLN A 71 14.13 7.14 -10.40
CA GLN A 71 14.24 8.44 -11.04
C GLN A 71 14.96 8.27 -12.37
N VAL A 72 14.37 8.76 -13.45
CA VAL A 72 14.99 8.74 -14.79
C VAL A 72 15.53 10.14 -15.07
N LEU A 73 16.82 10.22 -15.34
CA LEU A 73 17.50 11.45 -15.71
C LEU A 73 17.91 11.37 -17.19
N VAL A 74 17.42 12.32 -17.97
CA VAL A 74 17.81 12.48 -19.38
C VAL A 74 18.56 13.79 -19.53
N ASP A 75 19.81 13.72 -19.96
CA ASP A 75 20.72 14.87 -20.03
C ASP A 75 20.79 15.67 -18.72
N GLY A 76 20.77 14.94 -17.59
CA GLY A 76 20.84 15.48 -16.23
C GLY A 76 19.52 16.08 -15.70
N GLN A 77 18.41 15.99 -16.44
CA GLN A 77 17.10 16.45 -15.99
C GLN A 77 16.21 15.27 -15.64
N GLU A 78 15.61 15.31 -14.43
CA GLU A 78 14.63 14.31 -14.02
C GLU A 78 13.36 14.43 -14.86
N GLN A 79 12.88 13.30 -15.38
CA GLN A 79 11.60 13.20 -16.07
C GLN A 79 10.91 11.86 -15.83
N LEU A 80 9.60 11.83 -16.05
CA LEU A 80 8.86 10.57 -16.07
C LEU A 80 9.01 9.91 -17.44
N SER A 81 9.59 8.70 -17.45
CA SER A 81 9.64 7.90 -18.66
C SER A 81 8.27 7.30 -18.95
N PRO A 82 7.74 7.45 -20.18
CA PRO A 82 6.46 6.83 -20.55
C PRO A 82 6.56 5.31 -20.74
N TYR A 83 7.77 4.76 -20.72
CA TYR A 83 8.02 3.33 -20.89
C TYR A 83 7.99 2.54 -19.58
N LEU A 84 7.99 3.22 -18.44
CA LEU A 84 7.91 2.61 -17.12
C LEU A 84 6.55 2.90 -16.48
N PRO A 85 6.04 1.99 -15.65
CA PRO A 85 4.86 2.26 -14.85
C PRO A 85 5.03 3.55 -14.03
N ILE A 86 3.92 4.27 -13.85
CA ILE A 86 3.86 5.49 -13.06
C ILE A 86 3.00 5.20 -11.83
N GLY A 87 3.59 5.39 -10.66
CA GLY A 87 2.93 5.38 -9.36
C GLY A 87 2.83 6.77 -8.77
N TYR A 88 2.37 6.84 -7.53
CA TYR A 88 2.30 8.06 -6.74
C TYR A 88 2.87 7.79 -5.34
N GLY A 89 3.84 8.57 -4.92
CA GLY A 89 4.50 8.52 -3.64
C GLY A 89 5.37 9.76 -3.44
N TYR A 90 5.83 9.99 -2.21
CA TYR A 90 6.59 11.21 -1.89
C TYR A 90 5.85 12.49 -2.33
N SER A 91 4.51 12.47 -2.28
CA SER A 91 3.61 13.55 -2.72
C SER A 91 3.75 13.95 -4.20
N ARG A 92 4.25 13.05 -5.05
CA ARG A 92 4.42 13.28 -6.49
C ARG A 92 4.30 12.00 -7.33
N PRO A 93 4.05 12.09 -8.63
CA PRO A 93 4.21 10.97 -9.55
C PRO A 93 5.68 10.53 -9.62
N TYR A 94 5.91 9.23 -9.78
CA TYR A 94 7.24 8.65 -9.98
C TYR A 94 7.16 7.40 -10.86
N ASN A 95 8.27 7.04 -11.51
CA ASN A 95 8.38 5.76 -12.17
C ASN A 95 8.76 4.65 -11.18
N TYR A 96 8.35 3.44 -11.49
CA TYR A 96 8.81 2.24 -10.81
C TYR A 96 8.92 1.09 -11.80
N PHE A 97 9.58 0.02 -11.40
CA PHE A 97 9.54 -1.25 -12.11
C PHE A 97 9.51 -2.43 -11.13
N ASP A 98 8.93 -3.52 -11.60
CA ASP A 98 8.94 -4.80 -10.91
C ASP A 98 9.91 -5.76 -11.61
N LEU A 99 10.88 -6.28 -10.88
CA LEU A 99 11.78 -7.33 -11.32
C LEU A 99 11.19 -8.68 -10.90
N GLU A 100 10.48 -9.33 -11.83
CA GLU A 100 9.77 -10.55 -11.53
C GLU A 100 10.71 -11.76 -11.38
N GLY A 101 10.42 -12.62 -10.40
CA GLY A 101 11.18 -13.82 -10.12
C GLY A 101 10.45 -14.79 -9.19
N PRO A 102 11.11 -15.90 -8.78
CA PRO A 102 10.48 -16.91 -7.93
C PRO A 102 9.90 -16.35 -6.62
N GLY A 103 10.53 -15.37 -5.99
CA GLY A 103 10.07 -14.76 -4.74
C GLY A 103 8.96 -13.74 -4.90
N THR A 104 8.60 -13.34 -6.15
CA THR A 104 7.53 -12.39 -6.44
C THR A 104 6.31 -13.02 -7.12
N VAL A 105 6.29 -14.34 -7.31
CA VAL A 105 5.19 -15.08 -7.97
C VAL A 105 3.85 -14.84 -7.25
N PHE A 106 3.85 -14.65 -5.95
CA PHE A 106 2.63 -14.43 -5.16
C PHE A 106 1.89 -13.13 -5.54
N CYS A 107 2.60 -12.12 -6.04
CA CYS A 107 2.05 -10.83 -6.48
C CYS A 107 2.14 -10.61 -8.01
N ALA A 108 2.61 -11.60 -8.77
CA ALA A 108 2.70 -11.52 -10.22
C ALA A 108 1.32 -11.59 -10.89
N LEU A 109 1.20 -11.00 -12.08
CA LEU A 109 0.05 -11.21 -12.95
C LEU A 109 0.09 -12.66 -13.45
N ARG A 110 -0.93 -13.44 -13.10
CA ARG A 110 -1.06 -14.87 -13.45
C ARG A 110 -2.31 -15.11 -14.28
N ASN A 111 -2.33 -16.18 -15.04
CA ASN A 111 -3.53 -16.61 -15.78
C ASN A 111 -4.55 -17.30 -14.84
N VAL A 112 -5.20 -16.50 -14.02
CA VAL A 112 -6.26 -16.88 -13.07
C VAL A 112 -7.45 -15.95 -13.24
N PRO A 113 -8.64 -16.26 -12.72
CA PRO A 113 -9.74 -15.30 -12.68
C PRO A 113 -9.33 -14.04 -11.92
N HIS A 114 -9.60 -12.86 -12.51
CA HIS A 114 -9.29 -11.58 -11.92
C HIS A 114 -10.54 -10.83 -11.45
N GLY A 115 -10.41 -10.13 -10.33
CA GLY A 115 -11.39 -9.16 -9.86
C GLY A 115 -11.34 -7.86 -10.67
N VAL A 116 -12.18 -6.91 -10.29
CA VAL A 116 -12.30 -5.60 -10.95
C VAL A 116 -11.95 -4.50 -9.94
N VAL A 117 -11.06 -3.60 -10.35
CA VAL A 117 -10.77 -2.37 -9.59
C VAL A 117 -11.59 -1.23 -10.18
N ARG A 118 -12.38 -0.55 -9.34
CA ARG A 118 -13.19 0.61 -9.70
C ARG A 118 -12.67 1.85 -8.99
N SER A 119 -12.66 2.96 -9.71
CA SER A 119 -12.45 4.29 -9.12
C SER A 119 -13.81 4.89 -8.81
N GLU A 120 -14.07 5.12 -7.53
CA GLU A 120 -15.31 5.72 -7.04
C GLU A 120 -15.05 7.12 -6.53
N VAL A 121 -16.01 8.01 -6.76
CA VAL A 121 -15.97 9.40 -6.32
C VAL A 121 -17.18 9.69 -5.44
N PHE A 122 -16.97 10.34 -4.32
CA PHE A 122 -18.02 10.74 -3.40
C PHE A 122 -17.73 12.12 -2.82
N PHE A 123 -18.78 12.82 -2.41
CA PHE A 123 -18.64 14.07 -1.66
C PHE A 123 -18.60 13.75 -0.17
N SER A 124 -17.50 14.10 0.49
CA SER A 124 -17.36 13.91 1.93
C SER A 124 -18.08 15.03 2.69
N SER A 125 -18.98 14.65 3.58
CA SER A 125 -19.63 15.59 4.49
C SER A 125 -18.68 16.07 5.59
N VAL A 126 -17.60 15.34 5.83
CA VAL A 126 -16.60 15.63 6.87
C VAL A 126 -15.55 16.61 6.36
N THR A 127 -14.99 16.38 5.17
CA THR A 127 -13.99 17.29 4.59
C THR A 127 -14.61 18.47 3.84
N GLY A 128 -15.85 18.32 3.38
CA GLY A 128 -16.53 19.30 2.53
C GLY A 128 -16.00 19.30 1.09
N GLU A 129 -15.29 18.25 0.69
CA GLU A 129 -14.63 18.14 -0.60
C GLU A 129 -15.01 16.84 -1.34
N TRP A 130 -14.68 16.79 -2.63
CA TRP A 130 -14.79 15.57 -3.42
C TRP A 130 -13.62 14.65 -3.13
N GLU A 131 -13.94 13.43 -2.71
CA GLU A 131 -12.98 12.39 -2.37
C GLU A 131 -13.06 11.24 -3.36
N ARG A 132 -11.98 10.47 -3.44
CA ARG A 132 -11.89 9.30 -4.29
C ARG A 132 -11.42 8.08 -3.50
N CYS A 133 -11.96 6.91 -3.83
CA CYS A 133 -11.42 5.64 -3.38
C CYS A 133 -11.34 4.63 -4.53
N MET A 134 -10.39 3.72 -4.43
CA MET A 134 -10.34 2.55 -5.29
C MET A 134 -11.04 1.40 -4.58
N VAL A 135 -11.90 0.68 -5.30
CA VAL A 135 -12.63 -0.47 -4.75
C VAL A 135 -12.34 -1.68 -5.63
N TYR A 136 -11.69 -2.68 -5.05
CA TYR A 136 -11.54 -3.98 -5.69
C TYR A 136 -12.71 -4.87 -5.30
N ALA A 137 -13.37 -5.46 -6.30
CA ALA A 137 -14.37 -6.50 -6.15
C ALA A 137 -13.80 -7.84 -6.66
N PRO A 138 -13.92 -8.95 -5.89
CA PRO A 138 -13.27 -10.22 -6.22
C PRO A 138 -13.85 -10.88 -7.48
N PRO A 139 -13.14 -11.85 -8.08
CA PRO A 139 -13.66 -12.63 -9.22
C PRO A 139 -15.03 -13.23 -8.91
N GLY A 140 -15.94 -13.14 -9.86
CA GLY A 140 -17.33 -13.66 -9.69
C GLY A 140 -18.27 -12.72 -8.93
N TYR A 141 -17.84 -11.55 -8.48
CA TYR A 141 -18.67 -10.61 -7.73
C TYR A 141 -20.01 -10.28 -8.44
N GLU A 142 -19.99 -10.01 -9.75
CA GLU A 142 -21.19 -9.69 -10.50
C GLU A 142 -22.05 -10.94 -10.82
N ALA A 143 -21.44 -12.12 -10.84
CA ALA A 143 -22.14 -13.37 -11.11
C ALA A 143 -22.95 -13.88 -9.90
N HIS A 144 -22.67 -13.37 -8.69
CA HIS A 144 -23.28 -13.80 -7.44
C HIS A 144 -23.95 -12.61 -6.73
N PRO A 145 -25.08 -12.09 -7.26
CA PRO A 145 -25.77 -10.92 -6.71
C PRO A 145 -26.37 -11.17 -5.31
N GLU A 146 -26.57 -12.42 -4.94
CA GLU A 146 -27.08 -12.86 -3.63
C GLU A 146 -26.01 -12.85 -2.52
N MET A 147 -24.71 -12.88 -2.89
CA MET A 147 -23.63 -12.91 -1.92
C MET A 147 -23.35 -11.53 -1.33
N GLN A 148 -23.12 -11.51 -0.03
CA GLN A 148 -22.56 -10.37 0.68
C GLN A 148 -21.14 -10.71 1.10
N TYR A 149 -20.21 -9.82 0.77
CA TYR A 149 -18.78 -10.03 0.97
C TYR A 149 -18.27 -9.31 2.25
N PRO A 150 -17.27 -9.84 2.94
CA PRO A 150 -16.49 -9.03 3.87
C PRO A 150 -15.80 -7.88 3.14
N VAL A 151 -15.37 -6.85 3.90
CA VAL A 151 -14.66 -5.70 3.35
C VAL A 151 -13.43 -5.37 4.18
N LEU A 152 -12.31 -5.16 3.50
CA LEU A 152 -11.07 -4.66 4.07
C LEU A 152 -10.85 -3.21 3.64
N TYR A 153 -10.76 -2.30 4.62
CA TYR A 153 -10.32 -0.92 4.42
C TYR A 153 -8.79 -0.88 4.53
N LEU A 154 -8.09 -0.63 3.42
CA LEU A 154 -6.64 -0.79 3.29
C LEU A 154 -5.97 0.56 3.05
N GLN A 155 -5.21 1.04 4.04
CA GLN A 155 -4.65 2.39 4.08
C GLN A 155 -3.22 2.42 3.53
N HIS A 156 -2.92 3.45 2.73
CA HIS A 156 -1.59 3.73 2.19
C HIS A 156 -0.72 4.55 3.16
N GLY A 157 0.55 4.77 2.83
CA GLY A 157 1.52 5.52 3.62
C GLY A 157 1.52 7.03 3.38
N HIS A 158 2.38 7.74 4.12
CA HIS A 158 2.54 9.18 3.95
C HIS A 158 3.06 9.51 2.53
N GLY A 159 2.48 10.56 1.94
CA GLY A 159 2.85 11.01 0.60
C GLY A 159 2.39 10.10 -0.55
N GLU A 160 1.63 9.04 -0.26
CA GLU A 160 0.96 8.20 -1.25
C GLU A 160 -0.51 8.61 -1.44
N ASN A 161 -1.28 7.83 -2.17
CA ASN A 161 -2.71 8.03 -2.36
C ASN A 161 -3.45 6.70 -2.58
N GLU A 162 -4.74 6.76 -2.88
CA GLU A 162 -5.64 5.62 -3.02
C GLU A 162 -5.25 4.61 -4.10
N ILE A 163 -4.36 4.96 -5.05
CA ILE A 163 -3.89 4.01 -6.08
C ILE A 163 -2.68 3.19 -5.62
N GLY A 164 -2.00 3.56 -4.54
CA GLY A 164 -0.75 2.93 -4.11
C GLY A 164 -0.84 1.41 -3.99
N TRP A 165 -1.87 0.93 -3.31
CA TRP A 165 -2.08 -0.50 -3.11
C TRP A 165 -2.41 -1.29 -4.38
N THR A 166 -2.98 -0.68 -5.41
CA THR A 166 -3.22 -1.37 -6.70
C THR A 166 -2.02 -1.24 -7.64
N ALA A 167 -1.34 -0.10 -7.64
CA ALA A 167 -0.17 0.13 -8.50
C ALA A 167 1.08 -0.57 -7.94
N ALA A 168 1.67 -0.01 -6.90
CA ALA A 168 2.89 -0.55 -6.29
C ALA A 168 2.60 -1.78 -5.40
N GLY A 169 1.49 -1.80 -4.68
CA GLY A 169 1.13 -2.89 -3.76
C GLY A 169 0.64 -4.16 -4.43
N ARG A 170 0.04 -4.08 -5.62
CA ARG A 170 -0.58 -5.22 -6.34
C ARG A 170 -1.58 -6.01 -5.48
N ALA A 171 -2.27 -5.37 -4.53
CA ALA A 171 -3.17 -6.03 -3.60
C ALA A 171 -4.29 -6.81 -4.31
N ASN A 172 -4.80 -6.28 -5.42
CA ASN A 172 -5.76 -6.97 -6.28
C ASN A 172 -5.20 -8.27 -6.86
N LEU A 173 -3.97 -8.26 -7.39
CA LEU A 173 -3.33 -9.45 -7.96
C LEU A 173 -2.96 -10.48 -6.88
N ILE A 174 -2.51 -10.01 -5.72
CA ILE A 174 -2.23 -10.88 -4.57
C ILE A 174 -3.50 -11.63 -4.16
N LEU A 175 -4.62 -10.91 -4.03
CA LEU A 175 -5.88 -11.55 -3.63
C LEU A 175 -6.42 -12.48 -4.73
N ASP A 176 -6.34 -12.09 -6.02
CA ASP A 176 -6.72 -12.96 -7.14
C ASP A 176 -5.95 -14.29 -7.11
N ASN A 177 -4.63 -14.22 -6.90
CA ASN A 177 -3.77 -15.40 -6.81
C ASN A 177 -4.12 -16.27 -5.60
N LEU A 178 -4.33 -15.68 -4.43
CA LEU A 178 -4.73 -16.39 -3.22
C LEU A 178 -6.10 -17.08 -3.36
N LEU A 179 -7.06 -16.42 -3.99
CA LEU A 179 -8.38 -17.00 -4.27
C LEU A 179 -8.27 -18.19 -5.22
N ALA A 180 -7.48 -18.07 -6.29
CA ALA A 180 -7.25 -19.17 -7.22
C ALA A 180 -6.54 -20.38 -6.57
N GLU A 181 -5.72 -20.13 -5.55
CA GLU A 181 -5.04 -21.16 -4.76
C GLU A 181 -5.90 -21.72 -3.61
N GLY A 182 -7.10 -21.17 -3.37
CA GLY A 182 -7.95 -21.54 -2.23
C GLY A 182 -7.37 -21.14 -0.86
N LYS A 183 -6.46 -20.17 -0.85
CA LYS A 183 -5.76 -19.70 0.36
C LYS A 183 -6.39 -18.48 1.01
N ALA A 184 -7.35 -17.84 0.40
CA ALA A 184 -8.13 -16.75 0.95
C ALA A 184 -9.61 -16.95 0.69
N VAL A 185 -10.46 -16.27 1.47
CA VAL A 185 -11.88 -16.12 1.16
C VAL A 185 -12.09 -14.86 0.29
N PRO A 186 -13.13 -14.79 -0.54
CA PRO A 186 -13.37 -13.60 -1.33
C PRO A 186 -13.86 -12.44 -0.45
N PHE A 187 -13.22 -11.27 -0.57
CA PHE A 187 -13.61 -10.03 0.08
C PHE A 187 -13.39 -8.81 -0.82
N VAL A 188 -14.08 -7.72 -0.53
CA VAL A 188 -13.91 -6.41 -1.17
C VAL A 188 -12.75 -5.68 -0.50
N ILE A 189 -11.90 -4.99 -1.27
CA ILE A 189 -10.86 -4.11 -0.72
C ILE A 189 -11.20 -2.67 -1.07
N VAL A 190 -11.17 -1.80 -0.07
CA VAL A 190 -11.39 -0.35 -0.23
C VAL A 190 -10.10 0.38 0.13
N MET A 191 -9.58 1.14 -0.81
CA MET A 191 -8.37 1.94 -0.67
C MET A 191 -8.78 3.40 -0.86
N ASN A 192 -8.93 4.13 0.21
CA ASN A 192 -9.26 5.56 0.18
C ASN A 192 -8.02 6.41 0.44
N ASN A 193 -8.07 7.69 0.11
CA ASN A 193 -7.01 8.62 0.43
C ASN A 193 -6.92 8.82 1.96
N GLY A 194 -5.77 8.48 2.54
CA GLY A 194 -5.45 8.66 3.95
C GLY A 194 -4.78 9.99 4.29
N MET A 195 -4.35 10.77 3.27
CA MET A 195 -3.73 12.10 3.42
C MET A 195 -4.79 13.20 3.58
N VAL A 196 -5.74 13.00 4.49
CA VAL A 196 -6.77 14.00 4.78
C VAL A 196 -6.14 15.19 5.48
N GLN A 197 -6.28 16.38 4.90
CA GLN A 197 -5.60 17.58 5.36
C GLN A 197 -6.59 18.64 5.81
N ARG A 198 -6.18 19.45 6.78
CA ARG A 198 -6.84 20.72 7.11
C ARG A 198 -5.86 21.88 7.05
N LYS A 199 -6.39 23.07 6.76
CA LYS A 199 -5.59 24.29 6.80
C LYS A 199 -5.12 24.58 8.23
N ASP A 200 -3.83 24.84 8.39
CA ASP A 200 -3.24 25.27 9.64
C ASP A 200 -2.15 26.32 9.34
N PRO A 201 -2.45 27.60 9.53
CA PRO A 201 -1.49 28.68 9.26
C PRO A 201 -0.21 28.63 10.12
N ALA A 202 -0.23 27.85 11.21
CA ALA A 202 0.93 27.66 12.06
C ALA A 202 1.86 26.52 11.56
N ALA A 203 1.35 25.66 10.66
CA ALA A 203 2.15 24.59 10.07
C ALA A 203 3.12 25.14 9.02
N PRO A 204 4.32 24.53 8.84
CA PRO A 204 5.32 24.96 7.86
C PRO A 204 4.77 25.14 6.44
N GLU A 205 3.87 24.27 6.02
CA GLU A 205 3.27 24.25 4.68
C GLU A 205 1.86 24.86 4.65
N GLY A 206 1.40 25.43 5.76
CA GLY A 206 0.05 26.03 5.87
C GLY A 206 -1.08 25.01 5.99
N HIS A 207 -0.77 23.74 6.12
CA HIS A 207 -1.70 22.63 6.33
C HIS A 207 -1.05 21.49 7.13
N VAL A 208 -1.89 20.64 7.71
CA VAL A 208 -1.47 19.44 8.44
C VAL A 208 -2.29 18.24 7.97
N VAL A 209 -1.69 17.06 8.00
CA VAL A 209 -2.42 15.79 7.89
C VAL A 209 -3.20 15.59 9.20
N ASP A 210 -4.52 15.50 9.10
CA ASP A 210 -5.39 15.40 10.27
C ASP A 210 -5.98 14.00 10.38
N HIS A 211 -5.41 13.20 11.28
CA HIS A 211 -5.83 11.82 11.49
C HIS A 211 -7.22 11.70 12.16
N LEU A 212 -7.66 12.72 12.91
CA LEU A 212 -9.02 12.73 13.47
C LEU A 212 -10.06 13.08 12.40
N LEU A 213 -9.69 13.94 11.44
CA LEU A 213 -10.54 14.21 10.28
C LEU A 213 -10.63 12.98 9.37
N PHE A 214 -9.50 12.28 9.16
CA PHE A 214 -9.48 10.99 8.46
C PHE A 214 -10.40 9.96 9.14
N GLU A 215 -10.28 9.78 10.46
CA GLU A 215 -11.15 8.89 11.24
C GLU A 215 -12.62 9.22 11.00
N ALA A 216 -12.99 10.49 11.14
CA ALA A 216 -14.36 10.92 10.93
C ALA A 216 -14.85 10.67 9.50
N MET A 217 -14.01 10.95 8.48
CA MET A 217 -14.32 10.68 7.07
C MET A 217 -14.51 9.18 6.81
N LEU A 218 -13.60 8.34 7.31
CA LEU A 218 -13.71 6.90 7.12
C LEU A 218 -15.01 6.35 7.71
N LEU A 219 -15.32 6.72 8.95
CA LEU A 219 -16.47 6.18 9.67
C LEU A 219 -17.82 6.73 9.19
N ARG A 220 -17.88 8.01 8.80
CA ARG A 220 -19.16 8.68 8.47
C ARG A 220 -19.45 8.73 6.98
N ASP A 221 -18.42 8.72 6.13
CA ASP A 221 -18.60 8.87 4.69
C ASP A 221 -18.17 7.62 3.93
N VAL A 222 -16.91 7.14 4.07
CA VAL A 222 -16.37 6.04 3.25
C VAL A 222 -17.08 4.72 3.53
N ILE A 223 -17.18 4.30 4.80
CA ILE A 223 -17.84 3.04 5.18
C ILE A 223 -19.30 3.03 4.73
N PRO A 224 -20.15 4.02 5.05
CA PRO A 224 -21.54 4.03 4.59
C PRO A 224 -21.66 4.08 3.06
N PHE A 225 -20.83 4.88 2.38
CA PHE A 225 -20.85 4.97 0.92
C PHE A 225 -20.57 3.63 0.25
N VAL A 226 -19.51 2.93 0.72
CA VAL A 226 -19.12 1.64 0.16
C VAL A 226 -20.16 0.58 0.47
N GLU A 227 -20.59 0.44 1.73
CA GLU A 227 -21.53 -0.61 2.14
C GLU A 227 -22.95 -0.43 1.56
N GLN A 228 -23.33 0.80 1.23
CA GLN A 228 -24.57 1.07 0.50
C GLN A 228 -24.46 0.71 -0.99
N ARG A 229 -23.29 0.92 -1.59
CA ARG A 229 -23.06 0.79 -3.03
C ARG A 229 -22.63 -0.62 -3.43
N TYR A 230 -21.93 -1.30 -2.53
CA TYR A 230 -21.41 -2.65 -2.71
C TYR A 230 -22.07 -3.62 -1.76
N ARG A 231 -22.18 -4.86 -2.17
CA ARG A 231 -22.64 -5.95 -1.29
C ARG A 231 -21.50 -6.37 -0.35
N ALA A 232 -21.12 -5.49 0.55
CA ALA A 232 -19.96 -5.66 1.41
C ALA A 232 -20.22 -5.16 2.83
N GLY A 233 -19.50 -5.69 3.83
CA GLY A 233 -19.59 -5.28 5.21
C GLY A 233 -20.93 -5.59 5.89
N GLY A 234 -21.54 -4.58 6.49
CA GLY A 234 -22.82 -4.64 7.21
C GLY A 234 -22.67 -4.76 8.73
N ASP A 235 -21.69 -5.49 9.24
CA ASP A 235 -21.37 -5.60 10.65
C ASP A 235 -19.85 -5.74 10.88
N ARG A 236 -19.43 -5.67 12.16
CA ARG A 236 -18.00 -5.70 12.49
C ARG A 236 -17.28 -6.98 12.09
N THR A 237 -17.96 -8.14 12.15
CA THR A 237 -17.35 -9.44 11.83
C THR A 237 -17.00 -9.57 10.35
N ARG A 238 -17.53 -8.67 9.55
CA ARG A 238 -17.30 -8.56 8.11
C ARG A 238 -16.47 -7.34 7.72
N ARG A 239 -15.91 -6.62 8.71
CA ARG A 239 -15.03 -5.46 8.46
C ARG A 239 -13.62 -5.71 8.96
N GLY A 240 -12.66 -5.46 8.10
CA GLY A 240 -11.25 -5.40 8.43
C GLY A 240 -10.67 -4.02 8.14
N ILE A 241 -9.61 -3.69 8.85
CA ILE A 241 -8.80 -2.51 8.59
C ILE A 241 -7.33 -2.88 8.63
N ALA A 242 -6.57 -2.41 7.65
CA ALA A 242 -5.12 -2.59 7.62
C ALA A 242 -4.45 -1.39 6.95
N GLY A 243 -3.15 -1.26 7.14
CA GLY A 243 -2.40 -0.20 6.49
C GLY A 243 -0.91 -0.31 6.70
N LEU A 244 -0.17 0.41 5.86
CA LEU A 244 1.29 0.50 5.90
C LEU A 244 1.74 1.88 6.41
N SER A 245 2.86 1.94 7.13
CA SER A 245 3.48 3.21 7.56
C SER A 245 2.46 4.14 8.24
N MET A 246 2.22 5.35 7.72
CA MET A 246 1.15 6.24 8.19
C MET A 246 -0.22 5.52 8.26
N GLY A 247 -0.57 4.72 7.26
CA GLY A 247 -1.82 3.94 7.26
C GLY A 247 -1.86 2.89 8.37
N SER A 248 -0.71 2.38 8.82
CA SER A 248 -0.63 1.50 9.98
C SER A 248 -0.95 2.23 11.30
N MET A 249 -0.54 3.50 11.41
CA MET A 249 -0.89 4.36 12.54
C MET A 249 -2.39 4.66 12.57
N GLN A 250 -2.97 4.98 11.41
CA GLN A 250 -4.41 5.17 11.26
C GLN A 250 -5.18 3.90 11.64
N THR A 251 -4.67 2.73 11.24
CA THR A 251 -5.21 1.43 11.62
C THR A 251 -5.15 1.20 13.13
N SER A 252 -4.00 1.45 13.76
CA SER A 252 -3.81 1.32 15.22
C SER A 252 -4.76 2.24 15.99
N MET A 253 -4.85 3.49 15.53
CA MET A 253 -5.75 4.49 16.12
C MET A 253 -7.20 4.02 16.08
N LEU A 254 -7.67 3.56 14.90
CA LEU A 254 -9.05 3.09 14.75
C LEU A 254 -9.31 1.80 15.53
N ALA A 255 -8.38 0.85 15.58
CA ALA A 255 -8.50 -0.36 16.38
C ALA A 255 -8.62 -0.06 17.88
N CYS A 256 -7.90 0.95 18.37
CA CYS A 256 -7.95 1.34 19.78
C CYS A 256 -9.19 2.17 20.14
N ARG A 257 -9.62 3.07 19.24
CA ARG A 257 -10.73 4.01 19.51
C ARG A 257 -12.09 3.45 19.16
N HIS A 258 -12.14 2.53 18.18
CA HIS A 258 -13.37 1.93 17.64
C HIS A 258 -13.27 0.41 17.50
N PRO A 259 -12.92 -0.32 18.57
CA PRO A 259 -12.78 -1.78 18.52
C PRO A 259 -14.09 -2.49 18.15
N GLU A 260 -15.24 -1.81 18.30
CA GLU A 260 -16.55 -2.31 17.89
C GLU A 260 -16.79 -2.27 16.37
N MET A 261 -15.93 -1.60 15.60
CA MET A 261 -16.13 -1.40 14.16
C MET A 261 -15.50 -2.49 13.30
N PHE A 262 -14.39 -3.08 13.74
CA PHE A 262 -13.58 -4.00 12.95
C PHE A 262 -13.28 -5.29 13.71
N SER A 263 -13.24 -6.43 13.01
CA SER A 263 -12.80 -7.71 13.56
C SER A 263 -11.41 -8.14 13.12
N GLU A 264 -10.94 -7.59 12.00
CA GLU A 264 -9.66 -7.93 11.42
C GLU A 264 -8.75 -6.68 11.38
N VAL A 265 -7.57 -6.77 11.95
CA VAL A 265 -6.62 -5.65 12.06
C VAL A 265 -5.25 -6.06 11.54
N GLY A 266 -4.69 -5.26 10.62
CA GLY A 266 -3.36 -5.48 10.04
C GLY A 266 -2.48 -4.23 10.10
N ILE A 267 -1.38 -4.28 10.85
CA ILE A 267 -0.43 -3.19 11.06
C ILE A 267 0.87 -3.54 10.35
N PHE A 268 1.18 -2.83 9.24
CA PHE A 268 2.36 -3.11 8.41
C PHE A 268 3.38 -1.98 8.54
N SER A 269 4.60 -2.30 8.95
CA SER A 269 5.68 -1.33 9.16
C SER A 269 5.25 -0.13 10.00
N GLY A 270 4.67 -0.42 11.15
CA GLY A 270 4.21 0.57 12.11
C GLY A 270 4.26 0.05 13.53
N PHE A 271 3.76 0.85 14.46
CA PHE A 271 3.80 0.58 15.89
C PHE A 271 2.58 1.15 16.59
N LEU A 272 2.33 0.67 17.80
CA LEU A 272 1.13 0.97 18.59
C LEU A 272 1.35 2.08 19.61
N HIS A 273 2.57 2.14 20.20
CA HIS A 273 2.73 2.86 21.45
C HIS A 273 3.08 4.34 21.35
N ASP A 274 3.82 4.79 20.37
CA ASP A 274 4.35 6.17 20.39
C ASP A 274 4.62 6.81 19.03
N TRP A 275 3.74 6.62 18.11
CA TRP A 275 3.92 7.14 16.77
C TRP A 275 3.85 8.68 16.64
N ILE A 276 3.43 9.40 17.71
CA ILE A 276 3.40 10.87 17.73
C ILE A 276 4.66 11.44 18.42
N SER A 277 5.17 10.77 19.46
CA SER A 277 6.29 11.29 20.25
C SER A 277 7.66 10.82 19.80
N GLY A 278 7.75 10.03 18.73
CA GLY A 278 9.01 9.64 18.08
C GLY A 278 9.81 10.80 17.47
N GLY A 279 9.36 12.04 17.70
CA GLY A 279 10.09 13.25 17.36
C GLY A 279 10.11 13.63 15.88
N GLU A 280 9.57 12.78 15.00
CA GLU A 280 9.58 13.00 13.56
C GLU A 280 8.17 13.21 12.94
N LEU A 281 7.10 12.83 13.64
CA LEU A 281 5.76 13.29 13.29
C LEU A 281 5.53 14.64 13.96
N ASP A 282 6.08 15.61 13.33
CA ASP A 282 6.20 16.98 13.75
C ASP A 282 4.85 17.75 13.64
N ALA A 283 4.95 19.05 13.63
CA ALA A 283 3.85 19.99 13.43
C ALA A 283 3.05 19.80 12.12
N SER A 284 3.43 18.84 11.24
CA SER A 284 2.70 18.51 10.01
C SER A 284 1.57 17.50 10.20
N HIS A 285 1.46 16.87 11.37
CA HIS A 285 0.44 15.89 11.69
C HIS A 285 -0.38 16.26 12.93
N HIS A 286 -1.68 16.06 12.87
CA HIS A 286 -2.60 16.18 13.99
C HIS A 286 -3.24 14.82 14.30
N ALA A 287 -3.03 14.33 15.52
CA ALA A 287 -3.44 13.01 15.95
C ALA A 287 -3.91 13.00 17.43
N PRO A 288 -4.66 11.97 17.86
CA PRO A 288 -5.08 11.83 19.27
C PRO A 288 -3.88 11.62 20.20
N SER A 289 -4.09 11.85 21.48
CA SER A 289 -3.04 11.71 22.46
C SER A 289 -2.61 10.25 22.67
N ARG A 290 -1.33 10.03 22.91
CA ARG A 290 -0.73 8.73 23.23
C ARG A 290 -1.42 7.99 24.37
N ASN A 291 -1.87 8.70 25.39
CA ASN A 291 -2.46 8.10 26.60
C ASN A 291 -3.72 7.31 26.31
N GLU A 292 -4.50 7.72 25.29
CA GLU A 292 -5.72 7.00 24.88
C GLU A 292 -5.43 5.56 24.44
N HIS A 293 -4.39 5.35 23.62
CA HIS A 293 -3.98 4.02 23.17
C HIS A 293 -3.46 3.14 24.29
N LEU A 294 -2.62 3.68 25.16
CA LEU A 294 -2.05 2.94 26.28
C LEU A 294 -3.11 2.45 27.27
N GLU A 295 -4.14 3.24 27.50
CA GLU A 295 -5.26 2.87 28.38
C GLU A 295 -6.05 1.69 27.84
N VAL A 296 -6.30 1.68 26.53
CA VAL A 296 -7.05 0.59 25.87
C VAL A 296 -6.21 -0.69 25.86
N LEU A 297 -4.91 -0.63 25.54
CA LEU A 297 -4.04 -1.80 25.55
C LEU A 297 -3.90 -2.44 26.94
N ARG A 298 -3.99 -1.64 28.01
CA ARG A 298 -4.00 -2.16 29.41
C ARG A 298 -5.20 -3.05 29.75
N GLN A 299 -6.26 -3.02 28.93
CA GLN A 299 -7.38 -3.96 29.08
C GLN A 299 -6.98 -5.40 28.71
N GLY A 300 -5.80 -5.59 28.13
CA GLY A 300 -5.19 -6.90 27.89
C GLY A 300 -6.05 -7.82 27.02
N GLU A 301 -6.35 -9.00 27.58
CA GLU A 301 -7.14 -10.01 26.88
C GLU A 301 -8.54 -9.50 26.47
N ALA A 302 -9.15 -8.61 27.24
CA ALA A 302 -10.45 -8.03 26.90
C ALA A 302 -10.37 -7.17 25.63
N PHE A 303 -9.28 -6.44 25.42
CA PHE A 303 -9.01 -5.74 24.17
C PHE A 303 -8.73 -6.74 23.04
N ARG A 304 -7.84 -7.72 23.26
CA ARG A 304 -7.48 -8.71 22.23
C ARG A 304 -8.69 -9.50 21.70
N ARG A 305 -9.61 -9.87 22.57
CA ARG A 305 -10.84 -10.58 22.21
C ARG A 305 -11.81 -9.78 21.34
N GLN A 306 -11.59 -8.47 21.19
CA GLN A 306 -12.35 -7.68 20.23
C GLN A 306 -12.02 -8.07 18.78
N PHE A 307 -10.87 -8.67 18.51
CA PHE A 307 -10.41 -8.95 17.16
C PHE A 307 -10.31 -10.46 16.92
N HIS A 308 -10.78 -10.89 15.77
CA HIS A 308 -10.52 -12.24 15.27
C HIS A 308 -9.05 -12.35 14.87
N THR A 309 -8.59 -11.46 13.96
CA THR A 309 -7.17 -11.36 13.58
C THR A 309 -6.60 -10.02 14.05
N PHE A 310 -5.43 -10.08 14.68
CA PHE A 310 -4.64 -8.91 15.03
C PHE A 310 -3.18 -9.16 14.60
N PHE A 311 -2.89 -8.76 13.34
CA PHE A 311 -1.64 -9.03 12.66
C PHE A 311 -0.70 -7.83 12.72
N ARG A 312 0.60 -8.09 12.91
CA ARG A 312 1.68 -7.10 12.85
C ARG A 312 2.83 -7.63 12.01
N GLY A 313 3.26 -6.83 11.01
CA GLY A 313 4.36 -7.21 10.13
C GLY A 313 5.30 -6.05 9.84
N ILE A 314 6.62 -6.32 9.76
CA ILE A 314 7.65 -5.30 9.52
C ILE A 314 8.88 -5.91 8.82
N GLY A 315 9.70 -5.07 8.18
CA GLY A 315 11.02 -5.46 7.66
C GLY A 315 12.10 -5.54 8.76
N ASP A 316 13.06 -6.43 8.59
CA ASP A 316 14.20 -6.59 9.52
C ASP A 316 15.22 -5.44 9.43
N GLN A 317 15.12 -4.61 8.39
CA GLN A 317 15.92 -3.40 8.17
C GLN A 317 15.05 -2.12 8.14
N ASP A 318 13.80 -2.23 8.59
CA ASP A 318 12.89 -1.10 8.67
C ASP A 318 13.37 -0.11 9.76
N PRO A 319 13.44 1.21 9.49
CA PRO A 319 13.84 2.20 10.49
C PRO A 319 12.94 2.22 11.74
N PHE A 320 11.69 1.70 11.64
CA PHE A 320 10.78 1.60 12.77
C PHE A 320 10.86 0.26 13.52
N LEU A 321 11.81 -0.62 13.20
CA LEU A 321 11.95 -1.92 13.85
C LEU A 321 12.12 -1.81 15.37
N SER A 322 12.86 -0.82 15.87
CA SER A 322 13.05 -0.61 17.32
C SER A 322 11.72 -0.36 18.03
N TYR A 323 10.86 0.50 17.47
CA TYR A 323 9.53 0.79 18.02
C TYR A 323 8.60 -0.44 17.97
N PHE A 324 8.70 -1.23 16.89
CA PHE A 324 7.95 -2.47 16.77
C PHE A 324 8.34 -3.50 17.85
N LEU A 325 9.63 -3.58 18.20
CA LEU A 325 10.14 -4.45 19.27
C LEU A 325 9.77 -3.91 20.68
N GLU A 326 9.68 -2.60 20.85
CA GLU A 326 9.15 -1.99 22.08
C GLU A 326 7.67 -2.31 22.27
N ASP A 327 6.89 -2.31 21.17
CA ASP A 327 5.51 -2.77 21.18
C ASP A 327 5.38 -4.24 21.61
N ASP A 328 6.28 -5.13 21.17
CA ASP A 328 6.26 -6.53 21.60
C ASP A 328 6.32 -6.63 23.13
N GLN A 329 7.22 -5.84 23.77
CA GLN A 329 7.33 -5.79 25.23
C GLN A 329 6.09 -5.17 25.90
N LEU A 330 5.49 -4.17 25.29
CA LEU A 330 4.28 -3.53 25.79
C LEU A 330 3.10 -4.51 25.74
N LEU A 331 2.90 -5.16 24.59
CA LEU A 331 1.81 -6.10 24.37
C LEU A 331 1.93 -7.33 25.31
N GLU A 332 3.15 -7.85 25.50
CA GLU A 332 3.42 -8.91 26.47
C GLU A 332 3.03 -8.50 27.88
N ARG A 333 3.45 -7.30 28.32
CA ARG A 333 3.09 -6.77 29.67
C ARG A 333 1.59 -6.56 29.82
N CYS A 334 0.88 -6.26 28.74
CA CYS A 334 -0.57 -6.07 28.73
C CYS A 334 -1.35 -7.38 28.54
N GLY A 335 -0.69 -8.50 28.21
CA GLY A 335 -1.34 -9.76 27.90
C GLY A 335 -2.14 -9.72 26.58
N VAL A 336 -1.66 -8.94 25.60
CA VAL A 336 -2.25 -8.84 24.26
C VAL A 336 -1.42 -9.64 23.28
N GLU A 337 -1.94 -10.76 22.83
CA GLU A 337 -1.30 -11.60 21.80
C GLU A 337 -1.62 -11.09 20.40
N THR A 338 -0.62 -11.08 19.52
CA THR A 338 -0.78 -10.70 18.11
C THR A 338 -0.08 -11.71 17.21
N GLU A 339 -0.58 -11.86 15.99
CA GLU A 339 0.19 -12.54 14.93
C GLU A 339 1.31 -11.59 14.49
N ARG A 340 2.55 -12.05 14.64
CA ARG A 340 3.72 -11.21 14.50
C ARG A 340 4.68 -11.80 13.47
N LYS A 341 5.06 -11.01 12.46
CA LYS A 341 6.03 -11.41 11.43
C LYS A 341 7.10 -10.35 11.19
N ILE A 342 8.34 -10.78 11.02
CA ILE A 342 9.45 -9.94 10.53
C ILE A 342 9.93 -10.54 9.22
N TYR A 343 10.01 -9.71 8.19
CA TYR A 343 10.40 -10.09 6.84
C TYR A 343 11.79 -9.55 6.51
N PRO A 344 12.58 -10.23 5.65
CA PRO A 344 13.76 -9.59 5.07
C PRO A 344 13.37 -8.36 4.25
N GLY A 345 14.00 -7.22 4.51
CA GLY A 345 13.78 -5.99 3.78
C GLY A 345 13.60 -4.76 4.67
N THR A 346 13.35 -3.62 4.05
CA THR A 346 13.26 -2.33 4.70
C THR A 346 11.81 -1.79 4.72
N HIS A 347 11.65 -0.48 4.80
CA HIS A 347 10.37 0.24 4.81
C HIS A 347 9.86 0.45 3.38
N ASP A 348 9.49 -0.62 2.68
CA ASP A 348 9.16 -0.59 1.27
C ASP A 348 8.03 -1.56 0.85
N TRP A 349 7.62 -1.43 -0.41
CA TRP A 349 6.58 -2.26 -1.00
C TRP A 349 6.94 -3.76 -1.08
N ASN A 350 8.21 -4.14 -1.06
CA ASN A 350 8.61 -5.54 -1.05
C ASN A 350 8.17 -6.21 0.26
N VAL A 351 8.32 -5.50 1.38
CA VAL A 351 7.85 -5.92 2.70
C VAL A 351 6.32 -5.84 2.79
N TRP A 352 5.72 -4.72 2.38
CA TRP A 352 4.27 -4.50 2.55
C TRP A 352 3.42 -5.45 1.72
N ARG A 353 3.87 -5.84 0.51
CA ARG A 353 3.24 -6.91 -0.28
C ARG A 353 3.23 -8.26 0.46
N ARG A 354 4.30 -8.59 1.17
CA ARG A 354 4.39 -9.81 1.98
C ARG A 354 3.50 -9.74 3.22
N CYS A 355 3.46 -8.60 3.89
CA CYS A 355 2.52 -8.37 4.99
C CYS A 355 1.08 -8.59 4.54
N PHE A 356 0.69 -7.96 3.42
CA PHE A 356 -0.66 -8.12 2.87
C PHE A 356 -0.95 -9.56 2.43
N TYR A 357 0.02 -10.22 1.76
CA TYR A 357 -0.12 -11.60 1.33
C TYR A 357 -0.40 -12.56 2.49
N ASP A 358 0.32 -12.43 3.59
CA ASP A 358 0.11 -13.28 4.76
C ASP A 358 -1.19 -12.90 5.50
N PHE A 359 -1.44 -11.62 5.72
CA PHE A 359 -2.65 -11.12 6.37
C PHE A 359 -3.93 -11.54 5.62
N ALA A 360 -3.95 -11.42 4.29
CA ALA A 360 -5.11 -11.77 3.47
C ALA A 360 -5.48 -13.27 3.53
N GLN A 361 -4.55 -14.12 3.94
CA GLN A 361 -4.81 -15.55 4.12
C GLN A 361 -5.51 -15.87 5.45
N GLU A 362 -5.39 -15.00 6.44
CA GLU A 362 -5.92 -15.25 7.80
C GLU A 362 -7.30 -14.62 8.03
N ILE A 363 -7.60 -13.50 7.37
CA ILE A 363 -8.80 -12.72 7.65
C ILE A 363 -10.08 -13.34 7.09
N PHE A 364 -11.20 -13.06 7.79
CA PHE A 364 -12.56 -13.46 7.43
C PHE A 364 -12.79 -14.99 7.35
N ARG A 365 -11.88 -15.77 7.87
CA ARG A 365 -12.09 -17.21 8.04
C ARG A 365 -12.93 -17.45 9.29
N SER A 366 -14.14 -17.91 9.11
CA SER A 366 -15.06 -18.34 10.19
C SER A 366 -14.62 -19.65 10.85
#